data_9aae539d001106c6b4fc4b555eebe765
#
_entry.id   9aae539d001106c6b4fc4b555eebe765
#
_cell.length_a   1.000
_cell.length_b   1.000
_cell.length_c   1.000
_cell.angle_alpha   90.00
_cell.angle_beta   90.00
_cell.angle_gamma   90.00
#
_symmetry.space_group_name_H-M   'P 1'
#
loop_
_entity.id
_entity.type
_entity.pdbx_description
1 polymer ?
#
loop_
_entity_poly.entity_id
_entity_poly.type
_entity_poly.pdbx_seq_one_letter_code
_entity_poly.pdbx_strand_id
1 'polypeptide(L)'
;PLILYASHTDFQQTNALYGFLDESTGGVTESLKSRMILPFTGSYADFDHVLTHELVHGFQYDVIFRRGVMNEASPFTMRLPLWFMEGMAEYLSIGRIDQHTVSWLRDAVLNGYLRSIAEMSQRDDYLSYRYGQSLWAYVGSKWGDEVVGILLQKAPRIGVERAFETTLGIALDELNAEWQSAVRSLYLTQ
;
A
#
# COMPACT_ATOMS: atom_id res chain seq x y z
N PRO A 1 -1.80 -8.90 18.82
CA PRO A 1 -0.61 -8.58 19.63
C PRO A 1 0.55 -8.12 18.75
N LEU A 2 1.44 -7.30 19.34
CA LEU A 2 2.70 -6.88 18.73
C LEU A 2 3.83 -7.76 19.30
N ILE A 3 4.63 -8.34 18.42
CA ILE A 3 5.86 -9.08 18.74
C ILE A 3 7.03 -8.24 18.24
N LEU A 4 7.88 -7.80 19.15
CA LEU A 4 9.02 -6.96 18.85
C LEU A 4 10.32 -7.71 19.05
N TYR A 5 11.17 -7.74 18.03
CA TYR A 5 12.51 -8.29 18.07
C TYR A 5 13.55 -7.19 18.27
N ALA A 6 14.58 -7.49 19.05
CA ALA A 6 15.65 -6.53 19.32
C ALA A 6 16.57 -6.27 18.13
N SER A 7 16.58 -7.16 17.13
CA SER A 7 17.36 -7.01 15.90
C SER A 7 16.64 -7.61 14.70
N HIS A 8 17.06 -7.18 13.50
CA HIS A 8 16.57 -7.77 12.26
C HIS A 8 16.98 -9.26 12.11
N THR A 9 18.16 -9.63 12.59
CA THR A 9 18.64 -11.02 12.59
C THR A 9 17.74 -11.92 13.43
N ASP A 10 17.34 -11.47 14.62
CA ASP A 10 16.41 -12.24 15.48
C ASP A 10 15.03 -12.34 14.85
N PHE A 11 14.58 -11.27 14.16
CA PHE A 11 13.33 -11.27 13.43
C PHE A 11 13.34 -12.27 12.27
N GLN A 12 14.42 -12.34 11.48
CA GLN A 12 14.54 -13.31 10.39
C GLN A 12 14.54 -14.77 10.88
N GLN A 13 14.99 -15.01 12.11
CA GLN A 13 14.99 -16.33 12.74
C GLN A 13 13.71 -16.65 13.51
N THR A 14 12.69 -15.79 13.39
CA THR A 14 11.43 -16.01 14.11
C THR A 14 10.78 -17.34 13.71
N ASN A 15 10.23 -18.05 14.68
CA ASN A 15 9.33 -19.18 14.47
C ASN A 15 7.85 -18.77 14.56
N ALA A 16 7.58 -17.48 14.72
CA ALA A 16 6.22 -16.95 14.75
C ALA A 16 5.56 -16.96 13.38
N LEU A 17 6.34 -16.87 12.29
CA LEU A 17 5.89 -16.91 10.91
C LEU A 17 6.35 -18.19 10.21
N TYR A 18 5.60 -18.61 9.20
CA TYR A 18 6.01 -19.71 8.32
C TYR A 18 6.83 -19.16 7.15
N GLY A 19 7.95 -19.83 6.84
CA GLY A 19 8.81 -19.49 5.72
C GLY A 19 10.00 -18.61 6.08
N PHE A 20 10.78 -18.26 5.07
CA PHE A 20 11.93 -17.38 5.22
C PHE A 20 11.49 -15.92 5.10
N LEU A 21 12.05 -15.08 5.97
CA LEU A 21 11.92 -13.62 5.86
C LEU A 21 13.13 -13.09 5.08
N ASP A 22 12.84 -12.32 4.04
CA ASP A 22 13.87 -11.65 3.24
C ASP A 22 14.51 -10.50 4.05
N GLU A 23 15.76 -10.16 3.71
CA GLU A 23 16.45 -9.03 4.34
C GLU A 23 15.73 -7.69 4.14
N SER A 24 14.96 -7.57 3.06
CA SER A 24 14.17 -6.37 2.78
C SER A 24 12.86 -6.27 3.57
N THR A 25 12.47 -7.32 4.30
CA THR A 25 11.23 -7.35 5.07
C THR A 25 11.38 -6.52 6.34
N GLY A 26 10.75 -5.36 6.39
CA GLY A 26 10.79 -4.45 7.54
C GLY A 26 9.89 -4.87 8.69
N GLY A 27 8.77 -5.51 8.39
CA GLY A 27 7.77 -6.00 9.35
C GLY A 27 6.79 -6.94 8.67
N VAL A 28 5.92 -7.56 9.44
CA VAL A 28 4.85 -8.42 8.92
C VAL A 28 3.61 -8.31 9.79
N THR A 29 2.47 -8.04 9.14
CA THR A 29 1.16 -8.15 9.75
C THR A 29 0.46 -9.42 9.28
N GLU A 30 0.26 -10.36 10.19
CA GLU A 30 -0.40 -11.64 9.94
C GLU A 30 -1.90 -11.54 10.22
N SER A 31 -2.73 -11.67 9.16
CA SER A 31 -4.18 -11.56 9.26
C SER A 31 -4.82 -12.67 10.08
N LEU A 32 -4.39 -13.93 9.86
CA LEU A 32 -4.99 -15.12 10.49
C LEU A 32 -4.91 -15.10 12.02
N LYS A 33 -3.79 -14.68 12.58
CA LYS A 33 -3.56 -14.63 14.02
C LYS A 33 -3.64 -13.22 14.60
N SER A 34 -4.00 -12.24 13.74
CA SER A 34 -4.18 -10.83 14.10
C SER A 34 -2.99 -10.30 14.92
N ARG A 35 -1.77 -10.49 14.42
CA ARG A 35 -0.54 -10.06 15.09
C ARG A 35 0.40 -9.35 14.14
N MET A 36 1.15 -8.41 14.69
CA MET A 36 2.24 -7.70 14.02
C MET A 36 3.58 -8.18 14.57
N ILE A 37 4.57 -8.31 13.72
CA ILE A 37 5.89 -8.82 14.05
C ILE A 37 6.92 -7.91 13.42
N LEU A 38 7.75 -7.28 14.23
CA LEU A 38 8.64 -6.19 13.82
C LEU A 38 10.01 -6.32 14.47
N PRO A 39 11.11 -6.04 13.76
CA PRO A 39 12.40 -5.80 14.37
C PRO A 39 12.57 -4.33 14.75
N PHE A 40 13.37 -4.06 15.80
CA PHE A 40 13.93 -2.74 16.00
C PHE A 40 15.28 -2.65 15.29
N THR A 41 15.40 -1.77 14.30
CA THR A 41 16.58 -1.66 13.42
C THR A 41 17.60 -0.62 13.90
N GLY A 42 17.38 0.01 15.07
CA GLY A 42 18.26 1.03 15.63
C GLY A 42 17.87 2.47 15.30
N SER A 43 16.93 2.67 14.36
CA SER A 43 16.37 3.98 14.02
C SER A 43 14.94 4.11 14.51
N TYR A 44 14.66 5.08 15.34
CA TYR A 44 13.28 5.35 15.79
C TYR A 44 12.40 5.86 14.67
N ALA A 45 12.93 6.63 13.72
CA ALA A 45 12.16 7.14 12.60
C ALA A 45 11.73 6.01 11.65
N ASP A 46 12.63 5.08 11.34
CA ASP A 46 12.32 3.92 10.51
C ASP A 46 11.34 2.97 11.23
N PHE A 47 11.55 2.78 12.53
CA PHE A 47 10.67 1.97 13.35
C PHE A 47 9.24 2.55 13.43
N ASP A 48 9.10 3.86 13.61
CA ASP A 48 7.80 4.55 13.64
C ASP A 48 7.07 4.39 12.31
N HIS A 49 7.77 4.57 11.19
CA HIS A 49 7.23 4.36 9.85
C HIS A 49 6.75 2.91 9.68
N VAL A 50 7.61 1.92 9.92
CA VAL A 50 7.27 0.50 9.73
C VAL A 50 6.15 0.07 10.68
N LEU A 51 6.18 0.49 11.94
CA LEU A 51 5.12 0.18 12.91
C LEU A 51 3.77 0.74 12.45
N THR A 52 3.75 1.98 11.97
CA THR A 52 2.53 2.62 11.48
C THR A 52 2.03 1.94 10.20
N HIS A 53 2.93 1.59 9.29
CA HIS A 53 2.63 0.84 8.07
C HIS A 53 1.97 -0.51 8.38
N GLU A 54 2.57 -1.29 9.28
CA GLU A 54 2.02 -2.59 9.70
C GLU A 54 0.68 -2.43 10.46
N LEU A 55 0.52 -1.35 11.22
CA LEU A 55 -0.75 -1.04 11.87
C LEU A 55 -1.85 -0.76 10.85
N VAL A 56 -1.55 -0.07 9.76
CA VAL A 56 -2.51 0.13 8.66
C VAL A 56 -2.95 -1.21 8.07
N HIS A 57 -2.03 -2.16 7.85
CA HIS A 57 -2.38 -3.52 7.44
C HIS A 57 -3.31 -4.21 8.44
N GLY A 58 -3.08 -4.03 9.73
CA GLY A 58 -3.99 -4.52 10.76
C GLY A 58 -5.41 -4.00 10.60
N PHE A 59 -5.58 -2.71 10.32
CA PHE A 59 -6.89 -2.12 10.01
C PHE A 59 -7.47 -2.56 8.67
N GLN A 60 -6.65 -2.66 7.64
CA GLN A 60 -7.07 -3.18 6.33
C GLN A 60 -7.66 -4.58 6.47
N TYR A 61 -6.98 -5.48 7.15
CA TYR A 61 -7.45 -6.84 7.38
C TYR A 61 -8.71 -6.88 8.26
N ASP A 62 -8.80 -6.04 9.27
CA ASP A 62 -10.02 -5.93 10.09
C ASP A 62 -11.24 -5.51 9.25
N VAL A 63 -11.08 -4.51 8.38
CA VAL A 63 -12.14 -4.04 7.48
C VAL A 63 -12.53 -5.13 6.48
N ILE A 64 -11.55 -5.85 5.92
CA ILE A 64 -11.77 -6.86 4.89
C ILE A 64 -12.42 -8.12 5.48
N PHE A 65 -11.93 -8.62 6.62
CA PHE A 65 -12.33 -9.92 7.15
C PHE A 65 -13.45 -9.84 8.20
N ARG A 66 -13.36 -8.96 9.21
CA ARG A 66 -14.35 -8.92 10.30
C ARG A 66 -15.73 -8.42 9.89
N ARG A 67 -15.81 -7.59 8.87
CA ARG A 67 -17.11 -7.09 8.38
C ARG A 67 -17.82 -8.05 7.43
N GLY A 68 -17.40 -9.31 7.37
CA GLY A 68 -17.98 -10.33 6.50
C GLY A 68 -17.85 -10.00 5.01
N VAL A 69 -16.89 -9.14 4.66
CA VAL A 69 -16.58 -8.80 3.26
C VAL A 69 -15.99 -10.01 2.57
N MET A 70 -15.10 -10.70 3.28
CA MET A 70 -14.48 -11.93 2.79
C MET A 70 -14.38 -12.92 3.95
N ASN A 71 -14.55 -14.20 3.64
CA ASN A 71 -14.22 -15.25 4.57
C ASN A 71 -13.00 -15.99 4.00
N GLU A 72 -12.07 -16.37 4.87
CA GLU A 72 -10.80 -16.99 4.50
C GLU A 72 -10.94 -18.31 3.71
N ALA A 73 -12.11 -18.93 3.79
CA ALA A 73 -12.46 -20.15 3.06
C ALA A 73 -13.05 -19.86 1.67
N SER A 74 -13.23 -18.60 1.27
CA SER A 74 -13.77 -18.28 -0.04
C SER A 74 -12.68 -18.42 -1.11
N PRO A 75 -12.84 -19.33 -2.11
CA PRO A 75 -11.92 -19.41 -3.24
C PRO A 75 -11.98 -18.17 -4.16
N PHE A 76 -12.91 -17.27 -3.91
CA PHE A 76 -13.08 -15.99 -4.61
C PHE A 76 -12.55 -14.80 -3.79
N THR A 77 -11.53 -15.00 -2.96
CA THR A 77 -10.80 -13.87 -2.37
C THR A 77 -10.22 -13.06 -3.52
N MET A 78 -10.93 -11.99 -3.90
CA MET A 78 -10.44 -11.10 -4.95
C MET A 78 -9.13 -10.49 -4.44
N ARG A 79 -8.01 -10.92 -4.99
CA ARG A 79 -6.69 -10.44 -4.60
C ARG A 79 -6.61 -8.96 -4.98
N LEU A 80 -6.62 -8.09 -3.98
CA LEU A 80 -6.38 -6.68 -4.21
C LEU A 80 -4.95 -6.48 -4.72
N PRO A 81 -4.73 -5.63 -5.73
CA PRO A 81 -3.39 -5.35 -6.23
C PRO A 81 -2.46 -4.83 -5.14
N LEU A 82 -1.18 -5.13 -5.26
CA LEU A 82 -0.16 -4.69 -4.29
C LEU A 82 -0.14 -3.17 -4.14
N TRP A 83 -0.22 -2.41 -5.24
CA TRP A 83 -0.27 -0.95 -5.19
C TRP A 83 -1.48 -0.42 -4.39
N PHE A 84 -2.59 -1.16 -4.37
CA PHE A 84 -3.78 -0.77 -3.61
C PHE A 84 -3.54 -0.93 -2.11
N MET A 85 -3.03 -2.09 -1.69
CA MET A 85 -2.82 -2.42 -0.28
C MET A 85 -1.60 -1.71 0.30
N GLU A 86 -0.43 -1.92 -0.32
CA GLU A 86 0.83 -1.36 0.16
C GLU A 86 0.94 0.14 -0.07
N GLY A 87 0.48 0.62 -1.23
CA GLY A 87 0.42 2.06 -1.50
C GLY A 87 -0.47 2.80 -0.52
N MET A 88 -1.60 2.20 -0.10
CA MET A 88 -2.46 2.74 0.96
C MET A 88 -1.75 2.74 2.32
N ALA A 89 -1.03 1.66 2.66
CA ALA A 89 -0.28 1.57 3.90
C ALA A 89 0.84 2.62 3.96
N GLU A 90 1.58 2.82 2.87
CA GLU A 90 2.56 3.91 2.74
C GLU A 90 1.89 5.28 2.87
N TYR A 91 0.80 5.53 2.14
CA TYR A 91 0.10 6.81 2.20
C TYR A 91 -0.38 7.18 3.61
N LEU A 92 -0.96 6.23 4.32
CA LEU A 92 -1.50 6.45 5.66
C LEU A 92 -0.43 6.45 6.76
N SER A 93 0.77 5.92 6.50
CA SER A 93 1.89 5.92 7.46
C SER A 93 2.82 7.13 7.31
N ILE A 94 3.18 7.51 6.08
CA ILE A 94 4.14 8.60 5.82
C ILE A 94 3.49 9.87 5.23
N GLY A 95 2.19 9.82 4.92
CA GLY A 95 1.45 10.95 4.41
C GLY A 95 1.57 11.18 2.91
N ARG A 96 1.20 12.40 2.49
CA ARG A 96 1.09 12.77 1.08
C ARG A 96 2.43 13.00 0.39
N ILE A 97 3.45 13.39 1.12
CA ILE A 97 4.76 13.76 0.59
C ILE A 97 5.83 12.91 1.26
N ASP A 98 6.51 12.10 0.48
CA ASP A 98 7.65 11.32 0.90
C ASP A 98 8.83 11.49 -0.07
N GLN A 99 10.04 11.71 0.49
CA GLN A 99 11.24 11.98 -0.30
C GLN A 99 11.68 10.80 -1.16
N HIS A 100 11.47 9.58 -0.68
CA HIS A 100 11.76 8.37 -1.46
C HIS A 100 10.81 8.27 -2.65
N THR A 101 9.51 8.42 -2.45
CA THR A 101 8.51 8.45 -3.52
C THR A 101 8.80 9.54 -4.54
N VAL A 102 9.11 10.76 -4.07
CA VAL A 102 9.52 11.89 -4.94
C VAL A 102 10.71 11.50 -5.82
N SER A 103 11.74 10.86 -5.25
CA SER A 103 12.95 10.46 -5.99
C SER A 103 12.63 9.42 -7.08
N TRP A 104 11.84 8.39 -6.74
CA TRP A 104 11.43 7.35 -7.70
C TRP A 104 10.54 7.88 -8.82
N LEU A 105 9.56 8.73 -8.49
CA LEU A 105 8.67 9.33 -9.49
C LEU A 105 9.42 10.28 -10.43
N ARG A 106 10.31 11.11 -9.87
CA ARG A 106 11.13 12.02 -10.67
C ARG A 106 11.99 11.24 -11.67
N ASP A 107 12.67 10.21 -11.21
CA ASP A 107 13.50 9.37 -12.06
C ASP A 107 12.66 8.68 -13.16
N ALA A 108 11.51 8.13 -12.79
CA ALA A 108 10.60 7.50 -13.75
C ALA A 108 10.07 8.46 -14.82
N VAL A 109 9.73 9.70 -14.44
CA VAL A 109 9.25 10.71 -15.38
C VAL A 109 10.37 11.17 -16.32
N LEU A 110 11.56 11.46 -15.78
CA LEU A 110 12.68 11.96 -16.60
C LEU A 110 13.19 10.90 -17.58
N ASN A 111 13.10 9.64 -17.24
CA ASN A 111 13.56 8.52 -18.08
C ASN A 111 12.43 7.80 -18.84
N GLY A 112 11.19 8.25 -18.71
CA GLY A 112 10.07 7.75 -19.53
C GLY A 112 9.52 6.38 -19.15
N TYR A 113 9.72 5.89 -17.91
CA TYR A 113 9.24 4.58 -17.46
C TYR A 113 8.20 4.63 -16.31
N LEU A 114 7.50 5.76 -16.14
CA LEU A 114 6.41 5.86 -15.18
C LEU A 114 5.30 4.85 -15.54
N ARG A 115 5.06 3.90 -14.65
CA ARG A 115 4.07 2.83 -14.86
C ARG A 115 2.64 3.33 -14.74
N SER A 116 1.78 2.70 -15.51
CA SER A 116 0.32 2.84 -15.36
C SER A 116 -0.21 2.01 -14.19
N ILE A 117 -1.44 2.33 -13.76
CA ILE A 117 -2.17 1.53 -12.76
C ILE A 117 -2.35 0.08 -13.24
N ALA A 118 -2.62 -0.11 -14.53
CA ALA A 118 -2.75 -1.45 -15.12
C ALA A 118 -1.46 -2.26 -15.03
N GLU A 119 -0.30 -1.64 -15.31
CA GLU A 119 1.01 -2.29 -15.15
C GLU A 119 1.34 -2.62 -13.71
N MET A 120 1.03 -1.71 -12.76
CA MET A 120 1.20 -1.99 -11.32
C MET A 120 0.28 -3.11 -10.84
N SER A 121 -0.90 -3.28 -11.44
CA SER A 121 -1.83 -4.37 -11.09
C SER A 121 -1.37 -5.75 -11.57
N GLN A 122 -0.40 -5.80 -12.48
CA GLN A 122 0.18 -7.04 -13.02
C GLN A 122 1.52 -7.40 -12.39
N ARG A 123 2.09 -6.54 -11.56
CA ARG A 123 3.43 -6.70 -10.99
C ARG A 123 3.41 -6.47 -9.49
N ASP A 124 3.90 -7.47 -8.77
CA ASP A 124 4.09 -7.41 -7.32
C ASP A 124 5.57 -7.06 -7.03
N ASP A 125 5.93 -5.77 -7.09
CA ASP A 125 7.28 -5.31 -6.81
C ASP A 125 7.30 -4.00 -5.99
N TYR A 126 8.51 -3.58 -5.59
CA TYR A 126 8.73 -2.40 -4.74
C TYR A 126 8.13 -1.10 -5.31
N LEU A 127 8.06 -0.96 -6.63
CA LEU A 127 7.48 0.26 -7.23
C LEU A 127 5.99 0.39 -6.93
N SER A 128 5.29 -0.71 -6.65
CA SER A 128 3.89 -0.69 -6.23
C SER A 128 3.69 0.04 -4.90
N TYR A 129 4.66 0.01 -3.99
CA TYR A 129 4.66 0.81 -2.75
C TYR A 129 4.75 2.30 -3.05
N ARG A 130 5.76 2.70 -3.83
CA ARG A 130 6.07 4.11 -4.09
C ARG A 130 5.06 4.78 -5.01
N TYR A 131 4.74 4.15 -6.13
CA TYR A 131 3.76 4.70 -7.07
C TYR A 131 2.33 4.58 -6.49
N GLY A 132 2.04 3.52 -5.74
CA GLY A 132 0.80 3.36 -5.01
C GLY A 132 0.59 4.48 -3.97
N GLN A 133 1.62 4.81 -3.18
CA GLN A 133 1.58 5.94 -2.25
C GLN A 133 1.24 7.25 -2.97
N SER A 134 1.90 7.53 -4.08
CA SER A 134 1.62 8.74 -4.89
C SER A 134 0.21 8.75 -5.48
N LEU A 135 -0.29 7.60 -5.95
CA LEU A 135 -1.64 7.49 -6.46
C LEU A 135 -2.68 7.74 -5.36
N TRP A 136 -2.48 7.17 -4.15
CA TRP A 136 -3.35 7.44 -3.01
C TRP A 136 -3.27 8.89 -2.54
N ALA A 137 -2.07 9.49 -2.57
CA ALA A 137 -1.91 10.92 -2.29
C ALA A 137 -2.66 11.81 -3.29
N TYR A 138 -2.67 11.43 -4.58
CA TYR A 138 -3.47 12.11 -5.61
C TYR A 138 -4.97 11.96 -5.32
N VAL A 139 -5.44 10.74 -5.04
CA VAL A 139 -6.84 10.44 -4.71
C VAL A 139 -7.30 11.23 -3.48
N GLY A 140 -6.56 11.16 -2.38
CA GLY A 140 -6.86 11.89 -1.15
C GLY A 140 -6.83 13.41 -1.34
N SER A 141 -5.96 13.92 -2.23
CA SER A 141 -5.89 15.37 -2.52
C SER A 141 -7.08 15.87 -3.35
N LYS A 142 -7.62 15.03 -4.23
CA LYS A 142 -8.72 15.41 -5.14
C LYS A 142 -10.10 15.17 -4.56
N TRP A 143 -10.29 14.09 -3.79
CA TRP A 143 -11.61 13.68 -3.29
C TRP A 143 -11.73 13.63 -1.77
N GLY A 144 -10.64 13.94 -1.03
CA GLY A 144 -10.60 13.86 0.43
C GLY A 144 -10.11 12.49 0.93
N ASP A 145 -9.59 12.46 2.16
CA ASP A 145 -9.00 11.25 2.75
C ASP A 145 -10.05 10.20 3.13
N GLU A 146 -11.28 10.62 3.36
CA GLU A 146 -12.40 9.75 3.70
C GLU A 146 -12.73 8.72 2.62
N VAL A 147 -12.42 9.02 1.34
CA VAL A 147 -12.68 8.07 0.24
C VAL A 147 -11.80 6.83 0.33
N VAL A 148 -10.62 6.91 0.96
CA VAL A 148 -9.68 5.80 1.14
C VAL A 148 -10.37 4.64 1.89
N GLY A 149 -11.02 4.95 3.01
CA GLY A 149 -11.75 3.95 3.79
C GLY A 149 -12.99 3.40 3.05
N ILE A 150 -13.66 4.23 2.24
CA ILE A 150 -14.81 3.80 1.42
C ILE A 150 -14.33 2.82 0.34
N LEU A 151 -13.22 3.14 -0.35
CA LEU A 151 -12.64 2.27 -1.37
C LEU A 151 -12.16 0.94 -0.79
N LEU A 152 -11.53 0.96 0.40
CA LEU A 152 -11.12 -0.25 1.11
C LEU A 152 -12.32 -1.17 1.44
N GLN A 153 -13.48 -0.60 1.78
CA GLN A 153 -14.67 -1.38 2.08
C GLN A 153 -15.34 -1.94 0.82
N LYS A 154 -15.28 -1.23 -0.31
CA LYS A 154 -15.95 -1.61 -1.55
C LYS A 154 -15.11 -2.56 -2.42
N ALA A 155 -13.81 -2.26 -2.59
CA ALA A 155 -12.96 -2.96 -3.54
C ALA A 155 -12.95 -4.50 -3.36
N PRO A 156 -12.89 -5.06 -2.13
CA PRO A 156 -12.94 -6.51 -1.95
C PRO A 156 -14.27 -7.15 -2.38
N ARG A 157 -15.35 -6.37 -2.47
CA ARG A 157 -16.70 -6.88 -2.80
C ARG A 157 -17.04 -6.81 -4.27
N ILE A 158 -16.65 -5.71 -4.92
CA ILE A 158 -17.11 -5.39 -6.28
C ILE A 158 -15.97 -5.20 -7.28
N GLY A 159 -14.71 -5.38 -6.82
CA GLY A 159 -13.51 -5.13 -7.62
C GLY A 159 -13.01 -3.70 -7.52
N VAL A 160 -11.70 -3.51 -7.70
CA VAL A 160 -11.05 -2.21 -7.58
C VAL A 160 -11.63 -1.21 -8.58
N GLU A 161 -11.68 -1.56 -9.86
CA GLU A 161 -12.18 -0.70 -10.92
C GLU A 161 -13.58 -0.16 -10.63
N ARG A 162 -14.53 -1.05 -10.32
CA ARG A 162 -15.90 -0.66 -10.01
C ARG A 162 -16.02 0.11 -8.70
N ALA A 163 -15.15 -0.16 -7.72
CA ALA A 163 -15.11 0.58 -6.48
C ALA A 163 -14.72 2.05 -6.71
N PHE A 164 -13.72 2.31 -7.54
CA PHE A 164 -13.30 3.65 -7.92
C PHE A 164 -14.39 4.35 -8.72
N GLU A 165 -14.91 3.72 -9.77
CA GLU A 165 -15.99 4.29 -10.59
C GLU A 165 -17.21 4.68 -9.75
N THR A 166 -17.70 3.80 -8.87
CA THR A 166 -18.91 4.06 -8.05
C THR A 166 -18.66 4.98 -6.86
N THR A 167 -17.43 5.25 -6.50
CA THR A 167 -17.10 6.12 -5.35
C THR A 167 -16.61 7.48 -5.81
N LEU A 168 -15.79 7.54 -6.82
CA LEU A 168 -15.15 8.76 -7.28
C LEU A 168 -15.78 9.31 -8.58
N GLY A 169 -16.61 8.52 -9.25
CA GLY A 169 -17.22 8.90 -10.52
C GLY A 169 -16.24 8.94 -11.69
N ILE A 170 -15.12 8.23 -11.62
CA ILE A 170 -14.06 8.20 -12.62
C ILE A 170 -13.63 6.76 -12.91
N ALA A 171 -13.44 6.41 -14.17
CA ALA A 171 -12.87 5.12 -14.56
C ALA A 171 -11.38 5.05 -14.20
N LEU A 172 -10.88 3.84 -13.99
CA LEU A 172 -9.51 3.63 -13.51
C LEU A 172 -8.44 4.10 -14.53
N ASP A 173 -8.73 3.98 -15.82
CA ASP A 173 -7.84 4.48 -16.89
C ASP A 173 -7.85 6.01 -16.99
N GLU A 174 -8.97 6.65 -16.74
CA GLU A 174 -9.07 8.10 -16.67
C GLU A 174 -8.33 8.63 -15.45
N LEU A 175 -8.50 7.98 -14.29
CA LEU A 175 -7.72 8.26 -13.09
C LEU A 175 -6.21 8.10 -13.34
N ASN A 176 -5.82 7.04 -14.06
CA ASN A 176 -4.42 6.82 -14.45
C ASN A 176 -3.88 7.98 -15.30
N ALA A 177 -4.64 8.42 -16.29
CA ALA A 177 -4.23 9.51 -17.16
C ALA A 177 -4.06 10.83 -16.39
N GLU A 178 -5.01 11.14 -15.51
CA GLU A 178 -4.96 12.32 -14.64
C GLU A 178 -3.78 12.30 -13.68
N TRP A 179 -3.61 11.18 -12.94
CA TRP A 179 -2.49 11.01 -12.01
C TRP A 179 -1.14 11.13 -12.71
N GLN A 180 -0.94 10.41 -13.82
CA GLN A 180 0.31 10.48 -14.59
C GLN A 180 0.56 11.89 -15.14
N SER A 181 -0.48 12.58 -15.57
CA SER A 181 -0.37 13.98 -16.03
C SER A 181 0.07 14.90 -14.89
N ALA A 182 -0.53 14.76 -13.71
CA ALA A 182 -0.16 15.52 -12.52
C ALA A 182 1.30 15.26 -12.12
N VAL A 183 1.72 14.00 -12.07
CA VAL A 183 3.11 13.61 -11.75
C VAL A 183 4.09 14.18 -12.77
N ARG A 184 3.81 14.07 -14.08
CA ARG A 184 4.68 14.63 -15.12
C ARG A 184 4.78 16.15 -15.02
N SER A 185 3.68 16.83 -14.71
CA SER A 185 3.68 18.29 -14.56
C SER A 185 4.58 18.78 -13.43
N LEU A 186 4.75 17.98 -12.36
CA LEU A 186 5.64 18.31 -11.25
C LEU A 186 7.13 18.31 -11.62
N TYR A 187 7.54 17.51 -12.62
CA TYR A 187 8.95 17.25 -12.89
C TYR A 187 9.41 17.67 -14.29
N LEU A 188 8.51 17.90 -15.26
CA LEU A 188 8.87 18.32 -16.62
C LEU A 188 8.76 19.83 -16.86
N THR A 189 8.16 20.58 -15.93
CA THR A 189 7.96 22.04 -16.02
C THR A 189 8.97 22.86 -15.24
N GLN A 190 10.07 22.25 -14.77
CA GLN A 190 11.16 22.95 -14.07
C GLN A 190 12.35 23.18 -14.98
#